data_2524f7c1aa330b99d0ad6da057e38647
#
_entry.id   2524f7c1aa330b99d0ad6da057e38647
#
_cell.length_a   1.000
_cell.length_b   1.000
_cell.length_c   1.000
_cell.angle_alpha   90.00
_cell.angle_beta   90.00
_cell.angle_gamma   90.00
#
_symmetry.space_group_name_H-M   'P 1'
#
loop_
_entity.id
_entity.type
_entity.pdbx_description
1 polymer ?
#
loop_
_entity_poly.entity_id
_entity_poly.type
_entity_poly.pdbx_seq_one_letter_code
_entity_poly.pdbx_strand_id
1 'polypeptide(L)'
;MAAAMSTASALGLKSTNAIVLNDSNRLVLRLMPCDVVARVAPMAYHASAELEVEVTGRLAETDSPVAALEPRVEPRVYVRDGFVIDMWTYYEPVPSRELPPADYAHVLARLHADMRKIDVTTPHFMDRVADTQQDVASRDVTPELPDADRELLANTLRSLRRSIIDRGAAEQLLHGEPHPWNVLSTKNGPLFIDFENSVRGPVEFDLAWVPQEVSEHYPDADQELVGECRGLMLAIVAACRWRRDDQHPSGRRSGVEFLSALREGPPWPSVDAV
;
A
#
# COMPACT_ATOMS: atom_id res chain seq x y z
N MET A 1 -12.18 -6.77 -17.92
CA MET A 1 -11.48 -6.89 -19.23
C MET A 1 -12.16 -6.08 -20.31
N ALA A 2 -13.44 -6.32 -20.67
CA ALA A 2 -14.13 -5.58 -21.74
C ALA A 2 -14.10 -4.05 -21.55
N ALA A 3 -14.39 -3.56 -20.34
CA ALA A 3 -14.32 -2.14 -19.99
C ALA A 3 -12.93 -1.52 -20.25
N ALA A 4 -11.85 -2.21 -19.87
CA ALA A 4 -10.46 -1.74 -20.10
C ALA A 4 -10.15 -1.62 -21.59
N MET A 5 -10.46 -2.65 -22.38
CA MET A 5 -10.24 -2.64 -23.84
C MET A 5 -11.07 -1.55 -24.53
N SER A 6 -12.33 -1.38 -24.12
CA SER A 6 -13.20 -0.32 -24.64
C SER A 6 -12.71 1.07 -24.26
N THR A 7 -12.17 1.26 -23.05
CA THR A 7 -11.55 2.53 -22.61
C THR A 7 -10.29 2.80 -23.43
N ALA A 8 -9.38 1.83 -23.56
CA ALA A 8 -8.17 1.96 -24.38
C ALA A 8 -8.49 2.35 -25.82
N SER A 9 -9.49 1.70 -26.45
CA SER A 9 -9.93 2.04 -27.80
C SER A 9 -10.47 3.46 -27.89
N ALA A 10 -11.26 3.92 -26.92
CA ALA A 10 -11.78 5.29 -26.89
C ALA A 10 -10.67 6.34 -26.72
N LEU A 11 -9.56 5.96 -26.11
CA LEU A 11 -8.36 6.79 -25.93
C LEU A 11 -7.36 6.70 -27.11
N GLY A 12 -7.71 5.97 -28.18
CA GLY A 12 -6.85 5.81 -29.35
C GLY A 12 -5.72 4.79 -29.16
N LEU A 13 -5.69 4.05 -28.08
CA LEU A 13 -4.75 2.97 -27.85
C LEU A 13 -5.21 1.71 -28.60
N LYS A 14 -4.37 1.20 -29.49
CA LYS A 14 -4.69 -0.01 -30.26
C LYS A 14 -4.56 -1.25 -29.38
N SER A 15 -5.68 -1.76 -28.90
CA SER A 15 -5.74 -2.98 -28.07
C SER A 15 -6.64 -4.02 -28.75
N THR A 16 -6.09 -5.19 -29.05
CA THR A 16 -6.82 -6.33 -29.64
C THR A 16 -6.86 -7.53 -28.71
N ASN A 17 -6.04 -7.54 -27.68
CA ASN A 17 -5.96 -8.60 -26.69
C ASN A 17 -5.60 -8.02 -25.32
N ALA A 18 -5.95 -8.74 -24.24
CA ALA A 18 -5.59 -8.41 -22.88
C ALA A 18 -5.11 -9.67 -22.15
N ILE A 19 -3.94 -9.56 -21.52
CA ILE A 19 -3.33 -10.61 -20.71
C ILE A 19 -3.51 -10.24 -19.24
N VAL A 20 -4.06 -11.14 -18.43
CA VAL A 20 -4.18 -10.94 -16.99
C VAL A 20 -2.78 -11.07 -16.37
N LEU A 21 -2.32 -10.02 -15.72
CA LEU A 21 -1.06 -10.00 -14.95
C LEU A 21 -1.30 -10.32 -13.48
N ASN A 22 -2.39 -9.81 -12.92
CA ASN A 22 -2.82 -10.08 -11.55
C ASN A 22 -4.35 -9.97 -11.44
N ASP A 23 -4.93 -10.76 -10.55
CA ASP A 23 -6.36 -10.75 -10.25
C ASP A 23 -6.54 -10.88 -8.73
N SER A 24 -6.63 -9.72 -8.07
CA SER A 24 -6.81 -9.60 -6.62
C SER A 24 -7.92 -8.57 -6.34
N ASN A 25 -7.70 -7.59 -5.48
CA ASN A 25 -8.62 -6.46 -5.25
C ASN A 25 -8.84 -5.63 -6.53
N ARG A 26 -7.85 -5.62 -7.42
CA ARG A 26 -7.91 -5.00 -8.75
C ARG A 26 -7.47 -6.00 -9.80
N LEU A 27 -8.14 -5.99 -10.94
CA LEU A 27 -7.73 -6.76 -12.10
C LEU A 27 -6.68 -5.96 -12.89
N VAL A 28 -5.47 -6.48 -12.97
CA VAL A 28 -4.34 -5.87 -13.69
C VAL A 28 -4.15 -6.56 -15.03
N LEU A 29 -4.23 -5.80 -16.12
CA LEU A 29 -4.22 -6.30 -17.48
C LEU A 29 -3.09 -5.65 -18.29
N ARG A 30 -2.31 -6.45 -19.02
CA ARG A 30 -1.48 -5.94 -20.13
C ARG A 30 -2.32 -5.92 -21.39
N LEU A 31 -2.47 -4.74 -21.99
CA LEU A 31 -3.20 -4.54 -23.25
C LEU A 31 -2.24 -4.64 -24.43
N MET A 32 -2.56 -5.52 -25.38
CA MET A 32 -1.72 -5.82 -26.53
C MET A 32 -2.38 -5.38 -27.84
N PRO A 33 -1.63 -4.89 -28.84
CA PRO A 33 -0.16 -4.72 -28.88
C PRO A 33 0.34 -3.38 -28.36
N CYS A 34 -0.50 -2.53 -27.74
CA CYS A 34 -0.11 -1.19 -27.30
C CYS A 34 0.83 -1.16 -26.09
N ASP A 35 1.03 -2.29 -25.42
CA ASP A 35 1.88 -2.44 -24.25
C ASP A 35 1.55 -1.46 -23.11
N VAL A 36 0.27 -1.41 -22.73
CA VAL A 36 -0.25 -0.60 -21.64
C VAL A 36 -0.72 -1.52 -20.52
N VAL A 37 -0.47 -1.16 -19.29
CA VAL A 37 -1.12 -1.79 -18.15
C VAL A 37 -2.41 -1.03 -17.84
N ALA A 38 -3.54 -1.72 -17.84
CA ALA A 38 -4.81 -1.21 -17.36
C ALA A 38 -5.14 -1.88 -16.03
N ARG A 39 -5.41 -1.09 -15.00
CA ARG A 39 -5.92 -1.59 -13.74
C ARG A 39 -7.41 -1.30 -13.68
N VAL A 40 -8.18 -2.28 -13.29
CA VAL A 40 -9.65 -2.24 -13.27
C VAL A 40 -10.16 -2.62 -11.89
N ALA A 41 -10.97 -1.77 -11.29
CA ALA A 41 -11.55 -2.02 -9.98
C ALA A 41 -13.03 -1.63 -9.92
N PRO A 42 -13.80 -2.13 -8.94
CA PRO A 42 -15.15 -1.64 -8.66
C PRO A 42 -15.16 -0.15 -8.29
N MET A 43 -16.31 0.53 -8.45
CA MET A 43 -16.49 1.95 -8.12
C MET A 43 -16.12 2.32 -6.67
N ALA A 44 -16.15 1.38 -5.74
CA ALA A 44 -15.72 1.61 -4.36
C ALA A 44 -14.24 2.05 -4.26
N TYR A 45 -13.41 1.73 -5.25
CA TYR A 45 -11.99 2.11 -5.31
C TYR A 45 -11.74 3.44 -6.05
N HIS A 46 -12.79 4.21 -6.41
CA HIS A 46 -12.62 5.43 -7.20
C HIS A 46 -11.70 6.45 -6.51
N ALA A 47 -11.97 6.77 -5.25
CA ALA A 47 -11.20 7.77 -4.51
C ALA A 47 -9.72 7.35 -4.31
N SER A 48 -9.46 6.08 -4.01
CA SER A 48 -8.08 5.58 -3.86
C SER A 48 -7.33 5.55 -5.20
N ALA A 49 -8.02 5.25 -6.30
CA ALA A 49 -7.43 5.33 -7.64
C ALA A 49 -7.12 6.78 -8.06
N GLU A 50 -7.98 7.75 -7.74
CA GLU A 50 -7.70 9.16 -7.97
C GLU A 50 -6.50 9.65 -7.17
N LEU A 51 -6.42 9.27 -5.89
CA LEU A 51 -5.28 9.60 -5.04
C LEU A 51 -3.97 9.05 -5.61
N GLU A 52 -3.96 7.78 -6.03
CA GLU A 52 -2.78 7.14 -6.61
C GLU A 52 -2.33 7.82 -7.91
N VAL A 53 -3.27 8.14 -8.81
CA VAL A 53 -2.97 8.86 -10.05
C VAL A 53 -2.42 10.25 -9.75
N GLU A 54 -2.97 10.98 -8.77
CA GLU A 54 -2.48 12.30 -8.38
C GLU A 54 -1.06 12.22 -7.79
N VAL A 55 -0.83 11.34 -6.79
CA VAL A 55 0.49 11.17 -6.16
C VAL A 55 1.54 10.80 -7.20
N THR A 56 1.26 9.78 -8.01
CA THR A 56 2.20 9.33 -9.05
C THR A 56 2.44 10.38 -10.11
N GLY A 57 1.39 11.09 -10.53
CA GLY A 57 1.50 12.19 -11.49
C GLY A 57 2.42 13.31 -10.99
N ARG A 58 2.32 13.69 -9.72
CA ARG A 58 3.21 14.68 -9.09
C ARG A 58 4.64 14.17 -8.93
N LEU A 59 4.81 12.89 -8.54
CA LEU A 59 6.13 12.27 -8.44
C LEU A 59 6.84 12.12 -9.79
N ALA A 60 6.09 11.95 -10.88
CA ALA A 60 6.64 11.91 -12.23
C ALA A 60 7.32 13.24 -12.67
N GLU A 61 7.02 14.36 -12.01
CA GLU A 61 7.70 15.65 -12.21
C GLU A 61 9.08 15.72 -11.50
N THR A 62 9.44 14.67 -10.78
CA THR A 62 10.69 14.51 -10.04
C THR A 62 11.50 13.33 -10.61
N ASP A 63 12.69 13.06 -10.04
CA ASP A 63 13.48 11.85 -10.37
C ASP A 63 13.14 10.67 -9.42
N SER A 64 11.88 10.56 -9.04
CA SER A 64 11.42 9.53 -8.12
C SER A 64 11.43 8.13 -8.72
N PRO A 65 11.78 7.10 -7.95
CA PRO A 65 11.76 5.72 -8.39
C PRO A 65 10.32 5.16 -8.39
N VAL A 66 9.45 5.69 -9.23
CA VAL A 66 8.03 5.30 -9.33
C VAL A 66 7.66 4.83 -10.73
N ALA A 67 6.73 3.89 -10.81
CA ALA A 67 6.18 3.48 -12.10
C ALA A 67 5.36 4.62 -12.72
N ALA A 68 5.50 4.82 -14.01
CA ALA A 68 4.86 5.93 -14.71
C ALA A 68 3.43 5.60 -15.15
N LEU A 69 2.56 6.59 -15.09
CA LEU A 69 1.29 6.58 -15.82
C LEU A 69 1.54 6.50 -17.34
N GLU A 70 0.57 6.03 -18.08
CA GLU A 70 0.66 5.91 -19.53
C GLU A 70 0.72 7.31 -20.20
N PRO A 71 1.85 7.70 -20.84
CA PRO A 71 2.04 9.08 -21.30
C PRO A 71 1.24 9.45 -22.55
N ARG A 72 0.67 8.47 -23.27
CA ARG A 72 -0.12 8.71 -24.50
C ARG A 72 -1.55 9.12 -24.20
N VAL A 73 -1.99 9.06 -22.94
CA VAL A 73 -3.34 9.41 -22.51
C VAL A 73 -3.30 10.39 -21.35
N GLU A 74 -4.41 11.09 -21.13
CA GLU A 74 -4.53 11.99 -19.98
C GLU A 74 -4.38 11.20 -18.67
N PRO A 75 -3.51 11.64 -17.73
CA PRO A 75 -3.28 10.96 -16.45
C PRO A 75 -4.47 11.18 -15.50
N ARG A 76 -5.47 10.33 -15.60
CA ARG A 76 -6.68 10.37 -14.76
C ARG A 76 -7.34 9.01 -14.65
N VAL A 77 -8.26 8.91 -13.72
CA VAL A 77 -9.16 7.75 -13.60
C VAL A 77 -10.27 7.86 -14.65
N TYR A 78 -10.54 6.78 -15.33
CA TYR A 78 -11.64 6.62 -16.28
C TYR A 78 -12.73 5.76 -15.67
N VAL A 79 -13.98 6.15 -15.86
CA VAL A 79 -15.14 5.36 -15.42
C VAL A 79 -15.85 4.77 -16.65
N ARG A 80 -16.05 3.45 -16.64
CA ARG A 80 -16.74 2.73 -17.71
C ARG A 80 -17.43 1.48 -17.18
N ASP A 81 -18.68 1.29 -17.54
CA ASP A 81 -19.49 0.10 -17.22
C ASP A 81 -19.51 -0.26 -15.70
N GLY A 82 -19.47 0.77 -14.84
CA GLY A 82 -19.47 0.60 -13.38
C GLY A 82 -18.10 0.25 -12.79
N PHE A 83 -17.01 0.36 -13.58
CA PHE A 83 -15.65 0.16 -13.13
C PHE A 83 -14.84 1.44 -13.22
N VAL A 84 -13.85 1.56 -12.33
CA VAL A 84 -12.76 2.52 -12.41
C VAL A 84 -11.59 1.89 -13.12
N ILE A 85 -10.92 2.66 -13.99
CA ILE A 85 -9.83 2.19 -14.84
C ILE A 85 -8.75 3.27 -14.84
N ASP A 86 -7.52 2.90 -14.57
CA ASP A 86 -6.33 3.72 -14.73
C ASP A 86 -5.33 3.04 -15.67
N MET A 87 -4.49 3.85 -16.32
CA MET A 87 -3.59 3.39 -17.38
C MET A 87 -2.14 3.68 -17.03
N TRP A 88 -1.29 2.65 -17.14
CA TRP A 88 0.10 2.67 -16.71
C TRP A 88 1.03 2.21 -17.82
N THR A 89 2.26 2.68 -17.78
CA THR A 89 3.34 2.14 -18.59
C THR A 89 3.58 0.68 -18.25
N TYR A 90 3.67 -0.18 -19.26
CA TYR A 90 4.11 -1.55 -19.05
C TYR A 90 5.63 -1.63 -18.95
N TYR A 91 6.11 -2.29 -17.92
CA TYR A 91 7.53 -2.62 -17.73
C TYR A 91 7.72 -4.12 -17.93
N GLU A 92 8.66 -4.49 -18.80
CA GLU A 92 9.02 -5.89 -18.99
C GLU A 92 9.62 -6.42 -17.67
N PRO A 93 9.06 -7.50 -17.11
CA PRO A 93 9.57 -8.06 -15.87
C PRO A 93 11.00 -8.56 -16.08
N VAL A 94 11.89 -8.21 -15.15
CA VAL A 94 13.20 -8.87 -15.03
C VAL A 94 13.09 -9.92 -13.93
N PRO A 95 13.93 -11.00 -13.99
CA PRO A 95 13.97 -11.94 -12.90
C PRO A 95 14.12 -11.19 -11.56
N SER A 96 13.16 -11.37 -10.67
CA SER A 96 13.18 -10.71 -9.37
C SER A 96 14.46 -11.10 -8.65
N ARG A 97 15.38 -10.16 -8.55
CA ARG A 97 16.48 -10.24 -7.61
C ARG A 97 16.03 -9.49 -6.37
N GLU A 98 15.96 -10.18 -5.27
CA GLU A 98 15.72 -9.54 -3.99
C GLU A 98 16.70 -8.39 -3.80
N LEU A 99 16.17 -7.19 -3.54
CA LEU A 99 17.02 -6.02 -3.33
C LEU A 99 17.80 -6.20 -2.03
N PRO A 100 19.12 -5.99 -2.02
CA PRO A 100 19.87 -5.91 -0.78
C PRO A 100 19.23 -4.90 0.17
N PRO A 101 19.14 -5.16 1.48
CA PRO A 101 18.47 -4.26 2.43
C PRO A 101 18.94 -2.81 2.36
N ALA A 102 20.25 -2.58 2.23
CA ALA A 102 20.80 -1.23 2.10
C ALA A 102 20.36 -0.53 0.81
N ASP A 103 20.27 -1.26 -0.32
CA ASP A 103 19.82 -0.70 -1.60
C ASP A 103 18.34 -0.36 -1.52
N TYR A 104 17.54 -1.21 -0.89
CA TYR A 104 16.12 -0.94 -0.67
C TYR A 104 15.92 0.31 0.20
N ALA A 105 16.59 0.37 1.34
CA ALA A 105 16.54 1.54 2.22
C ALA A 105 16.91 2.83 1.48
N HIS A 106 17.96 2.78 0.64
CA HIS A 106 18.39 3.93 -0.16
C HIS A 106 17.30 4.37 -1.18
N VAL A 107 16.71 3.42 -1.88
CA VAL A 107 15.65 3.74 -2.88
C VAL A 107 14.40 4.27 -2.19
N LEU A 108 14.01 3.72 -1.04
CA LEU A 108 12.89 4.20 -0.23
C LEU A 108 13.17 5.61 0.33
N ALA A 109 14.39 5.89 0.78
CA ALA A 109 14.78 7.22 1.25
C ALA A 109 14.74 8.27 0.12
N ARG A 110 15.10 7.89 -1.12
CA ARG A 110 14.92 8.76 -2.29
C ARG A 110 13.45 9.05 -2.56
N LEU A 111 12.59 8.02 -2.56
CA LEU A 111 11.15 8.19 -2.69
C LEU A 111 10.62 9.19 -1.65
N HIS A 112 10.92 8.97 -0.36
CA HIS A 112 10.50 9.86 0.72
C HIS A 112 11.02 11.29 0.56
N ALA A 113 12.25 11.47 0.06
CA ALA A 113 12.80 12.79 -0.21
C ALA A 113 12.04 13.54 -1.31
N ASP A 114 11.52 12.84 -2.31
CA ASP A 114 10.73 13.43 -3.39
C ASP A 114 9.27 13.63 -2.94
N MET A 115 8.71 12.71 -2.15
CA MET A 115 7.38 12.88 -1.55
C MET A 115 7.28 14.13 -0.65
N ARG A 116 8.38 14.57 -0.04
CA ARG A 116 8.40 15.85 0.70
C ARG A 116 8.26 17.10 -0.19
N LYS A 117 8.54 16.99 -1.49
CA LYS A 117 8.53 18.12 -2.44
C LYS A 117 7.15 18.33 -3.07
N ILE A 118 6.28 17.35 -3.01
CA ILE A 118 4.94 17.41 -3.59
C ILE A 118 3.89 17.71 -2.52
N ASP A 119 2.85 18.45 -2.92
CA ASP A 119 1.71 18.76 -2.06
C ASP A 119 0.48 18.06 -2.61
N VAL A 120 0.05 17.01 -1.90
CA VAL A 120 -1.14 16.23 -2.20
C VAL A 120 -1.94 16.06 -0.91
N THR A 121 -3.24 16.31 -0.98
CA THR A 121 -4.12 16.08 0.16
C THR A 121 -4.36 14.58 0.34
N THR A 122 -3.93 14.05 1.48
CA THR A 122 -4.10 12.63 1.83
C THR A 122 -4.74 12.48 3.19
N PRO A 123 -5.34 11.31 3.50
CA PRO A 123 -5.68 10.95 4.86
C PRO A 123 -4.44 10.99 5.77
N HIS A 124 -4.66 11.12 7.05
CA HIS A 124 -3.62 10.94 8.04
C HIS A 124 -3.55 9.47 8.46
N PHE A 125 -2.34 8.93 8.73
CA PHE A 125 -2.20 7.52 9.13
C PHE A 125 -3.02 7.16 10.39
N MET A 126 -3.26 8.13 11.27
CA MET A 126 -4.10 7.96 12.46
C MET A 126 -5.60 7.83 12.15
N ASP A 127 -6.06 8.25 10.97
CA ASP A 127 -7.45 8.01 10.54
C ASP A 127 -7.65 6.50 10.33
N ARG A 128 -6.68 5.82 9.69
CA ARG A 128 -6.68 4.34 9.55
C ARG A 128 -6.72 3.64 10.92
N VAL A 129 -6.00 4.18 11.91
CA VAL A 129 -6.05 3.65 13.28
C VAL A 129 -7.44 3.85 13.91
N ALA A 130 -8.04 5.03 13.71
CA ALA A 130 -9.36 5.33 14.25
C ALA A 130 -10.45 4.45 13.62
N ASP A 131 -10.40 4.24 12.31
CA ASP A 131 -11.31 3.34 11.59
C ASP A 131 -11.16 1.90 12.09
N THR A 132 -9.91 1.42 12.25
CA THR A 132 -9.65 0.09 12.81
C THR A 132 -10.18 -0.06 14.23
N GLN A 133 -10.07 0.98 15.06
CA GLN A 133 -10.64 0.96 16.41
C GLN A 133 -12.17 0.85 16.39
N GLN A 134 -12.84 1.51 15.43
CA GLN A 134 -14.28 1.37 15.23
C GLN A 134 -14.66 -0.03 14.76
N ASP A 135 -13.91 -0.60 13.81
CA ASP A 135 -14.12 -1.96 13.31
C ASP A 135 -13.99 -3.00 14.44
N VAL A 136 -12.94 -2.89 15.24
CA VAL A 136 -12.72 -3.76 16.40
C VAL A 136 -13.83 -3.61 17.45
N ALA A 137 -14.36 -2.41 17.67
CA ALA A 137 -15.47 -2.19 18.59
C ALA A 137 -16.80 -2.77 18.10
N SER A 138 -16.99 -2.87 16.78
CA SER A 138 -18.24 -3.31 16.16
C SER A 138 -18.31 -4.83 15.99
N ARG A 139 -19.23 -5.47 16.70
CA ARG A 139 -19.52 -6.91 16.51
C ARG A 139 -20.19 -7.21 15.16
N ASP A 140 -20.78 -6.22 14.53
CA ASP A 140 -21.37 -6.38 13.18
C ASP A 140 -20.28 -6.42 12.10
N VAL A 141 -19.18 -5.69 12.29
CA VAL A 141 -18.03 -5.66 11.35
C VAL A 141 -17.11 -6.87 11.59
N THR A 142 -16.83 -7.20 12.84
CA THR A 142 -15.93 -8.30 13.23
C THR A 142 -16.67 -9.35 14.10
N PRO A 143 -17.69 -10.05 13.56
CA PRO A 143 -18.58 -10.90 14.36
C PRO A 143 -17.89 -12.12 14.99
N GLU A 144 -16.86 -12.64 14.34
CA GLU A 144 -16.15 -13.84 14.78
C GLU A 144 -14.88 -13.56 15.60
N LEU A 145 -14.55 -12.27 15.82
CA LEU A 145 -13.40 -11.89 16.64
C LEU A 145 -13.70 -12.24 18.12
N PRO A 146 -12.92 -13.14 18.77
CA PRO A 146 -13.12 -13.48 20.16
C PRO A 146 -12.99 -12.28 21.09
N ASP A 147 -13.72 -12.28 22.21
CA ASP A 147 -13.73 -11.13 23.14
C ASP A 147 -12.35 -10.81 23.70
N ALA A 148 -11.56 -11.82 24.06
CA ALA A 148 -10.19 -11.61 24.54
C ALA A 148 -9.28 -10.97 23.49
N ASP A 149 -9.47 -11.34 22.22
CA ASP A 149 -8.68 -10.78 21.11
C ASP A 149 -9.15 -9.38 20.74
N ARG A 150 -10.44 -9.12 20.85
CA ARG A 150 -11.03 -7.79 20.72
C ARG A 150 -10.46 -6.83 21.76
N GLU A 151 -10.36 -7.27 23.00
CA GLU A 151 -9.75 -6.49 24.08
C GLU A 151 -8.25 -6.26 23.85
N LEU A 152 -7.51 -7.29 23.42
CA LEU A 152 -6.10 -7.18 23.03
C LEU A 152 -5.92 -6.11 21.95
N LEU A 153 -6.63 -6.22 20.84
CA LEU A 153 -6.54 -5.26 19.73
C LEU A 153 -6.91 -3.84 20.16
N ALA A 154 -8.02 -3.68 20.88
CA ALA A 154 -8.46 -2.38 21.37
C ALA A 154 -7.42 -1.70 22.30
N ASN A 155 -6.78 -2.47 23.17
CA ASN A 155 -5.76 -1.98 24.09
C ASN A 155 -4.46 -1.65 23.33
N THR A 156 -4.01 -2.53 22.42
CA THR A 156 -2.82 -2.33 21.60
C THR A 156 -2.95 -1.08 20.73
N LEU A 157 -4.04 -0.95 19.96
CA LEU A 157 -4.30 0.21 19.13
C LEU A 157 -4.32 1.51 19.93
N ARG A 158 -4.97 1.52 21.09
CA ARG A 158 -5.06 2.70 21.96
C ARG A 158 -3.69 3.09 22.53
N SER A 159 -2.94 2.11 23.04
CA SER A 159 -1.65 2.34 23.69
C SER A 159 -0.61 2.84 22.68
N LEU A 160 -0.47 2.14 21.55
CA LEU A 160 0.51 2.51 20.51
C LEU A 160 0.14 3.83 19.84
N ARG A 161 -1.16 4.06 19.53
CA ARG A 161 -1.61 5.36 19.04
C ARG A 161 -1.15 6.50 19.93
N ARG A 162 -1.34 6.35 21.24
CA ARG A 162 -0.94 7.37 22.22
C ARG A 162 0.57 7.55 22.26
N SER A 163 1.33 6.44 22.34
CA SER A 163 2.80 6.48 22.38
C SER A 163 3.39 7.19 21.15
N ILE A 164 2.93 6.83 19.95
CA ILE A 164 3.40 7.39 18.68
C ILE A 164 3.09 8.91 18.61
N ILE A 165 1.88 9.31 19.01
CA ILE A 165 1.49 10.75 19.04
C ILE A 165 2.37 11.52 20.04
N ASP A 166 2.60 10.97 21.22
CA ASP A 166 3.35 11.64 22.29
C ASP A 166 4.84 11.84 21.91
N ARG A 167 5.38 11.07 20.94
CA ARG A 167 6.74 11.26 20.40
C ARG A 167 6.85 12.51 19.51
N GLY A 168 5.78 12.93 18.85
CA GLY A 168 5.75 14.15 18.05
C GLY A 168 6.75 14.11 16.88
N ALA A 169 6.92 12.96 16.23
CA ALA A 169 7.81 12.79 15.09
C ALA A 169 7.42 13.69 13.91
N ALA A 170 8.38 14.05 13.08
CA ALA A 170 8.13 14.84 11.87
C ALA A 170 7.30 14.02 10.87
N GLU A 171 6.27 14.65 10.30
CA GLU A 171 5.36 14.02 9.38
C GLU A 171 5.50 14.52 7.96
N GLN A 172 5.35 13.63 7.00
CA GLN A 172 5.37 13.91 5.57
C GLN A 172 4.35 13.05 4.82
N LEU A 173 4.23 13.26 3.50
CA LEU A 173 3.56 12.31 2.63
C LEU A 173 4.34 10.99 2.58
N LEU A 174 3.64 9.88 2.67
CA LEU A 174 4.14 8.52 2.70
C LEU A 174 3.49 7.67 1.61
N HIS A 175 4.16 6.59 1.22
CA HIS A 175 3.59 5.56 0.34
C HIS A 175 2.40 4.86 0.99
N GLY A 176 2.50 4.57 2.30
CA GLY A 176 1.50 3.90 3.10
C GLY A 176 1.65 2.39 3.20
N GLU A 177 2.22 1.74 2.17
CA GLU A 177 2.47 0.28 2.12
C GLU A 177 3.68 -0.06 1.23
N PRO A 178 4.90 0.44 1.51
CA PRO A 178 6.08 0.20 0.68
C PRO A 178 6.71 -1.18 0.96
N HIS A 179 5.92 -2.25 1.00
CA HIS A 179 6.44 -3.60 1.18
C HIS A 179 7.04 -4.15 -0.13
N PRO A 180 7.85 -5.23 -0.10
CA PRO A 180 8.57 -5.74 -1.28
C PRO A 180 7.69 -6.08 -2.49
N TRP A 181 6.42 -6.47 -2.27
CA TRP A 181 5.46 -6.76 -3.35
C TRP A 181 4.99 -5.50 -4.10
N ASN A 182 5.20 -4.30 -3.51
CA ASN A 182 4.93 -3.01 -4.15
C ASN A 182 6.18 -2.38 -4.76
N VAL A 183 7.21 -3.21 -5.02
CA VAL A 183 8.43 -2.81 -5.73
C VAL A 183 8.60 -3.65 -6.99
N LEU A 184 8.48 -3.00 -8.12
CA LEU A 184 8.66 -3.61 -9.43
C LEU A 184 10.14 -3.60 -9.82
N SER A 185 10.73 -4.79 -10.02
CA SER A 185 12.10 -4.90 -10.54
C SER A 185 12.11 -4.67 -12.05
N THR A 186 12.85 -3.66 -12.51
CA THR A 186 13.03 -3.34 -13.92
C THR A 186 14.51 -3.34 -14.32
N LYS A 187 14.78 -3.38 -15.63
CA LYS A 187 16.16 -3.26 -16.15
C LYS A 187 16.87 -1.95 -15.78
N ASN A 188 16.10 -0.92 -15.42
CA ASN A 188 16.60 0.41 -15.06
C ASN A 188 16.63 0.64 -13.53
N GLY A 189 16.36 -0.40 -12.73
CA GLY A 189 16.28 -0.34 -11.27
C GLY A 189 14.87 -0.59 -10.76
N PRO A 190 14.70 -0.58 -9.42
CA PRO A 190 13.42 -0.78 -8.77
C PRO A 190 12.52 0.44 -8.92
N LEU A 191 11.20 0.20 -9.08
CA LEU A 191 10.17 1.23 -9.12
C LEU A 191 9.09 0.89 -8.11
N PHE A 192 8.68 1.84 -7.27
CA PHE A 192 7.52 1.70 -6.41
C PHE A 192 6.22 1.82 -7.21
N ILE A 193 5.23 1.02 -6.81
CA ILE A 193 3.88 0.95 -7.38
C ILE A 193 2.86 0.92 -6.24
N ASP A 194 1.59 1.17 -6.56
CA ASP A 194 0.46 1.02 -5.64
C ASP A 194 0.39 2.07 -4.53
N PHE A 195 0.30 3.33 -4.93
CA PHE A 195 0.18 4.50 -4.04
C PHE A 195 -1.25 4.76 -3.53
N GLU A 196 -2.17 3.81 -3.68
CA GLU A 196 -3.57 3.97 -3.29
C GLU A 196 -3.79 4.18 -1.78
N ASN A 197 -2.82 3.75 -0.97
CA ASN A 197 -2.81 3.86 0.48
C ASN A 197 -1.91 5.00 0.99
N SER A 198 -1.54 5.94 0.12
CA SER A 198 -0.74 7.10 0.51
C SER A 198 -1.40 7.88 1.64
N VAL A 199 -0.61 8.21 2.65
CA VAL A 199 -1.06 8.88 3.87
C VAL A 199 -0.04 9.93 4.32
N ARG A 200 -0.43 10.81 5.24
CA ARG A 200 0.49 11.68 5.97
C ARG A 200 0.86 11.06 7.30
N GLY A 201 2.15 11.00 7.61
CA GLY A 201 2.66 10.43 8.86
C GLY A 201 4.18 10.47 8.97
N PRO A 202 4.75 9.88 10.03
CA PRO A 202 6.20 9.72 10.20
C PRO A 202 6.73 8.62 9.27
N VAL A 203 7.98 8.74 8.80
CA VAL A 203 8.59 7.75 7.90
C VAL A 203 8.65 6.35 8.51
N GLU A 204 8.67 6.26 9.82
CA GLU A 204 8.66 5.01 10.58
C GLU A 204 7.39 4.19 10.36
N PHE A 205 6.27 4.85 9.97
CA PHE A 205 5.05 4.15 9.58
C PHE A 205 5.24 3.36 8.27
N ASP A 206 5.93 3.92 7.28
CA ASP A 206 6.32 3.20 6.07
C ASP A 206 7.38 2.12 6.38
N LEU A 207 8.33 2.41 7.27
CA LEU A 207 9.36 1.45 7.69
C LEU A 207 8.80 0.24 8.47
N ALA A 208 7.58 0.33 8.98
CA ALA A 208 6.90 -0.81 9.57
C ALA A 208 6.51 -1.90 8.56
N TRP A 209 6.41 -1.54 7.27
CA TRP A 209 6.05 -2.44 6.18
C TRP A 209 7.23 -3.18 5.55
N VAL A 210 8.45 -2.74 5.80
CA VAL A 210 9.64 -3.34 5.19
C VAL A 210 10.35 -4.30 6.15
N PRO A 211 11.15 -5.25 5.63
CA PRO A 211 11.98 -6.11 6.46
C PRO A 211 12.82 -5.33 7.47
N GLN A 212 13.12 -5.94 8.60
CA GLN A 212 13.86 -5.27 9.68
C GLN A 212 15.21 -4.73 9.21
N GLU A 213 15.93 -5.52 8.44
CA GLU A 213 17.25 -5.16 7.91
C GLU A 213 17.17 -3.91 7.02
N VAL A 214 16.06 -3.70 6.31
CA VAL A 214 15.85 -2.49 5.50
C VAL A 214 15.67 -1.28 6.41
N SER A 215 14.84 -1.38 7.45
CA SER A 215 14.63 -0.27 8.39
C SER A 215 15.90 0.11 9.17
N GLU A 216 16.77 -0.86 9.45
CA GLU A 216 18.08 -0.63 10.11
C GLU A 216 19.07 0.13 9.22
N HIS A 217 18.94 0.01 7.90
CA HIS A 217 19.75 0.76 6.93
C HIS A 217 19.14 2.11 6.52
N TYR A 218 17.91 2.40 6.94
CA TYR A 218 17.26 3.67 6.59
C TYR A 218 17.88 4.83 7.38
N PRO A 219 18.26 5.94 6.71
CA PRO A 219 18.95 7.07 7.37
C PRO A 219 18.08 7.70 8.48
N ASP A 220 18.66 7.91 9.63
CA ASP A 220 18.10 8.66 10.77
C ASP A 220 16.73 8.14 11.30
N ALA A 221 16.37 6.88 10.99
CA ALA A 221 15.14 6.28 11.51
C ALA A 221 15.20 6.05 13.02
N ASP A 222 14.15 6.46 13.74
CA ASP A 222 13.94 6.08 15.13
C ASP A 222 13.48 4.63 15.21
N GLN A 223 14.41 3.72 15.54
CA GLN A 223 14.14 2.27 15.58
C GLN A 223 13.12 1.88 16.66
N GLU A 224 12.99 2.65 17.75
CA GLU A 224 11.95 2.42 18.75
C GLU A 224 10.57 2.78 18.18
N LEU A 225 10.48 3.90 17.47
CA LEU A 225 9.24 4.32 16.78
C LEU A 225 8.88 3.34 15.64
N VAL A 226 9.86 2.83 14.88
CA VAL A 226 9.63 1.75 13.89
C VAL A 226 9.02 0.54 14.58
N GLY A 227 9.56 0.13 15.74
CA GLY A 227 9.01 -0.97 16.53
C GLY A 227 7.56 -0.72 16.94
N GLU A 228 7.23 0.47 17.45
CA GLU A 228 5.84 0.85 17.80
C GLU A 228 4.91 0.84 16.58
N CYS A 229 5.37 1.36 15.44
CA CYS A 229 4.62 1.33 14.18
C CYS A 229 4.40 -0.12 13.69
N ARG A 230 5.35 -1.03 13.87
CA ARG A 230 5.15 -2.48 13.57
C ARG A 230 4.03 -3.08 14.40
N GLY A 231 4.06 -2.87 15.71
CA GLY A 231 2.98 -3.33 16.58
C GLY A 231 1.62 -2.76 16.18
N LEU A 232 1.59 -1.47 15.79
CA LEU A 232 0.39 -0.81 15.30
C LEU A 232 -0.10 -1.46 14.00
N MET A 233 0.80 -1.72 13.04
CA MET A 233 0.46 -2.36 11.76
C MET A 233 -0.03 -3.79 11.94
N LEU A 234 0.62 -4.58 12.79
CA LEU A 234 0.13 -5.93 13.12
C LEU A 234 -1.29 -5.90 13.66
N ALA A 235 -1.60 -4.93 14.54
CA ALA A 235 -2.95 -4.78 15.08
C ALA A 235 -3.98 -4.37 14.02
N ILE A 236 -3.62 -3.47 13.10
CA ILE A 236 -4.46 -3.05 11.98
C ILE A 236 -4.74 -4.24 11.04
N VAL A 237 -3.69 -4.93 10.60
CA VAL A 237 -3.84 -6.06 9.67
C VAL A 237 -4.57 -7.21 10.34
N ALA A 238 -4.28 -7.52 11.61
CA ALA A 238 -5.04 -8.52 12.36
C ALA A 238 -6.54 -8.18 12.35
N ALA A 239 -6.92 -6.95 12.71
CA ALA A 239 -8.32 -6.53 12.73
C ALA A 239 -8.99 -6.68 11.35
N CYS A 240 -8.30 -6.30 10.25
CA CYS A 240 -8.80 -6.47 8.88
C CYS A 240 -9.13 -7.93 8.56
N ARG A 241 -8.31 -8.90 9.03
CA ARG A 241 -8.52 -10.34 8.81
C ARG A 241 -9.75 -10.91 9.55
N TRP A 242 -10.31 -10.16 10.51
CA TRP A 242 -11.52 -10.54 11.24
C TRP A 242 -12.77 -9.82 10.74
N ARG A 243 -12.67 -8.95 9.74
CA ARG A 243 -13.83 -8.32 9.12
C ARG A 243 -14.70 -9.37 8.42
N ARG A 244 -16.00 -9.15 8.46
CA ARG A 244 -16.99 -10.02 7.76
C ARG A 244 -16.77 -10.07 6.24
N ASP A 245 -16.29 -8.98 5.66
CA ASP A 245 -16.06 -8.80 4.22
C ASP A 245 -14.62 -9.12 3.77
N ASP A 246 -13.75 -9.62 4.67
CA ASP A 246 -12.40 -10.05 4.29
C ASP A 246 -12.46 -11.20 3.28
N GLN A 247 -11.89 -11.00 2.10
CA GLN A 247 -11.86 -11.97 1.00
C GLN A 247 -10.48 -12.63 0.84
N HIS A 248 -9.54 -12.35 1.74
CA HIS A 248 -8.20 -12.92 1.61
C HIS A 248 -8.24 -14.45 1.81
N PRO A 249 -7.66 -15.24 0.88
CA PRO A 249 -7.77 -16.72 0.91
C PRO A 249 -7.27 -17.37 2.21
N SER A 250 -6.25 -16.79 2.83
CA SER A 250 -5.70 -17.23 4.14
C SER A 250 -6.04 -16.27 5.28
N GLY A 251 -7.00 -15.36 5.10
CA GLY A 251 -7.26 -14.25 6.01
C GLY A 251 -7.42 -14.67 7.46
N ARG A 252 -8.25 -15.68 7.73
CA ARG A 252 -8.47 -16.17 9.10
C ARG A 252 -7.21 -16.75 9.74
N ARG A 253 -6.42 -17.50 8.97
CA ARG A 253 -5.15 -18.07 9.43
C ARG A 253 -4.15 -16.97 9.77
N SER A 254 -3.93 -16.04 8.84
CA SER A 254 -3.04 -14.90 9.06
C SER A 254 -3.52 -14.02 10.23
N GLY A 255 -4.83 -13.82 10.37
CA GLY A 255 -5.38 -13.10 11.52
C GLY A 255 -5.02 -13.72 12.86
N VAL A 256 -5.01 -15.05 12.97
CA VAL A 256 -4.57 -15.77 14.18
C VAL A 256 -3.07 -15.61 14.40
N GLU A 257 -2.27 -15.70 13.35
CA GLU A 257 -0.80 -15.55 13.40
C GLU A 257 -0.42 -14.13 13.87
N PHE A 258 -1.04 -13.08 13.32
CA PHE A 258 -0.85 -11.70 13.77
C PHE A 258 -1.25 -11.47 15.24
N LEU A 259 -2.38 -12.04 15.68
CA LEU A 259 -2.77 -11.98 17.08
C LEU A 259 -1.78 -12.70 18.00
N SER A 260 -1.19 -13.80 17.55
CA SER A 260 -0.13 -14.49 18.30
C SER A 260 1.10 -13.60 18.48
N ALA A 261 1.59 -13.00 17.39
CA ALA A 261 2.72 -12.06 17.45
C ALA A 261 2.45 -10.87 18.41
N LEU A 262 1.22 -10.35 18.39
CA LEU A 262 0.84 -9.27 19.32
C LEU A 262 0.84 -9.71 20.80
N ARG A 263 0.44 -10.96 21.09
CA ARG A 263 0.47 -11.51 22.47
C ARG A 263 1.89 -11.73 23.00
N GLU A 264 2.82 -12.08 22.11
CA GLU A 264 4.23 -12.23 22.45
C GLU A 264 4.87 -10.89 22.88
N GLY A 265 4.33 -9.78 22.36
CA GLY A 265 4.84 -8.44 22.68
C GLY A 265 6.09 -8.07 21.87
N PRO A 266 6.66 -6.88 22.14
CA PRO A 266 7.84 -6.41 21.43
C PRO A 266 9.09 -7.27 21.72
N PRO A 267 10.08 -7.37 20.78
CA PRO A 267 10.06 -6.66 19.49
C PRO A 267 9.08 -7.30 18.48
N TRP A 268 8.22 -6.48 17.87
CA TRP A 268 7.27 -6.98 16.87
C TRP A 268 7.93 -7.15 15.51
N PRO A 269 7.64 -8.26 14.80
CA PRO A 269 8.10 -8.47 13.43
C PRO A 269 7.44 -7.49 12.46
N SER A 270 7.99 -7.36 11.26
CA SER A 270 7.29 -6.73 10.14
C SER A 270 6.13 -7.60 9.67
N VAL A 271 5.16 -6.98 8.98
CA VAL A 271 3.93 -7.68 8.53
C VAL A 271 4.23 -8.84 7.58
N ASP A 272 5.27 -8.71 6.76
CA ASP A 272 5.70 -9.73 5.80
C ASP A 272 6.46 -10.89 6.43
N ALA A 273 6.87 -10.78 7.69
CA ALA A 273 7.57 -11.83 8.45
C ALA A 273 6.61 -12.74 9.25
N VAL A 274 5.31 -12.44 9.29
CA VAL A 274 4.24 -13.20 9.93
C VAL A 274 3.40 -13.90 8.87
#